data_116ed28de25fe8d7e841e668694d34f2
#
_entry.id   116ed28de25fe8d7e841e668694d34f2
#
_cell.length_a   1.000
_cell.length_b   1.000
_cell.length_c   1.000
_cell.angle_alpha   90.00
_cell.angle_beta   90.00
_cell.angle_gamma   90.00
#
_symmetry.space_group_name_H-M   'P 1'
#
loop_
_entity.id
_entity.type
_entity.pdbx_description
1 polymer ?
#
loop_
_entity_poly.entity_id
_entity_poly.type
_entity_poly.pdbx_seq_one_letter_code
_entity_poly.pdbx_strand_id
1 'polypeptide(L)'
;GSLGMGDLRESNTWLGPIISDRQRNRVRTHIDDAKNKGATVEIGGQWQGNRCMPTILTGVDESMTVCRQETFGPVTSVYPVDSPEEALEKANDSEFGLSAAVFTQDIDKALILAQSIKAGMVHINAPTIADEPHVPFGGVGNSGFGREGTDIDIDTLTEWKWITVQLPVN
;
A
#
# COMPACT_ATOMS: atom_id res chain seq x y z
N GLY A 1 -19.87 -3.77 6.63
CA GLY A 1 -19.16 -4.38 7.52
C GLY A 1 -19.28 -5.85 7.87
N SER A 2 -18.86 -6.77 7.00
CA SER A 2 -18.87 -8.21 7.31
C SER A 2 -17.53 -8.72 7.90
N LEU A 3 -16.52 -7.86 8.06
CA LEU A 3 -15.24 -8.27 8.62
C LEU A 3 -15.31 -8.45 10.12
N GLY A 4 -15.12 -9.68 10.60
CA GLY A 4 -15.13 -10.03 12.01
C GLY A 4 -13.85 -9.51 12.73
N MET A 5 -14.03 -8.87 13.87
CA MET A 5 -12.93 -8.52 14.78
C MET A 5 -12.96 -9.46 15.99
N GLY A 6 -11.80 -9.92 16.42
CA GLY A 6 -11.77 -10.86 17.55
C GLY A 6 -10.39 -11.39 17.89
N ASP A 7 -10.37 -12.59 18.40
CA ASP A 7 -9.17 -13.37 18.64
C ASP A 7 -8.67 -13.95 17.30
N LEU A 8 -7.44 -13.68 16.91
CA LEU A 8 -6.83 -14.16 15.67
C LEU A 8 -6.65 -15.69 15.60
N ARG A 9 -6.87 -16.40 16.70
CA ARG A 9 -6.90 -17.87 16.73
C ARG A 9 -8.21 -18.44 16.19
N GLU A 10 -9.26 -17.61 16.10
CA GLU A 10 -10.55 -18.00 15.56
C GLU A 10 -10.59 -17.79 14.05
N SER A 11 -11.05 -18.81 13.32
CA SER A 11 -11.03 -18.83 11.84
C SER A 11 -11.89 -17.75 11.16
N ASN A 12 -12.86 -17.19 11.87
CA ASN A 12 -13.75 -16.11 11.40
C ASN A 12 -13.27 -14.70 11.76
N THR A 13 -12.13 -14.58 12.41
CA THR A 13 -11.52 -13.29 12.75
C THR A 13 -10.63 -12.79 11.61
N TRP A 14 -10.95 -11.63 11.09
CA TRP A 14 -10.17 -10.93 10.06
C TRP A 14 -9.24 -9.87 10.63
N LEU A 15 -9.63 -9.25 11.75
CA LEU A 15 -8.89 -8.15 12.36
C LEU A 15 -8.66 -8.39 13.86
N GLY A 16 -7.41 -8.35 14.23
CA GLY A 16 -6.94 -8.38 15.61
C GLY A 16 -6.75 -6.99 16.18
N PRO A 17 -6.09 -6.91 17.35
CA PRO A 17 -5.76 -5.64 17.98
C PRO A 17 -4.67 -4.90 17.22
N ILE A 18 -4.66 -3.56 17.32
CA ILE A 18 -3.54 -2.73 16.87
C ILE A 18 -2.33 -3.05 17.75
N ILE A 19 -1.17 -3.20 17.11
CA ILE A 19 0.05 -3.79 17.70
C ILE A 19 0.59 -3.03 18.93
N SER A 20 0.38 -1.72 19.02
CA SER A 20 0.91 -0.90 20.11
C SER A 20 0.03 0.33 20.40
N ASP A 21 0.20 0.91 21.58
CA ASP A 21 -0.49 2.15 21.97
C ASP A 21 -0.09 3.33 21.08
N ARG A 22 1.18 3.40 20.68
CA ARG A 22 1.67 4.41 19.75
C ARG A 22 0.93 4.32 18.41
N GLN A 23 0.80 3.12 17.87
CA GLN A 23 0.12 2.92 16.58
C GLN A 23 -1.38 3.13 16.70
N ARG A 24 -1.99 2.70 17.81
CA ARG A 24 -3.39 2.97 18.12
C ARG A 24 -3.68 4.47 18.15
N ASN A 25 -2.84 5.23 18.83
CA ASN A 25 -2.98 6.68 18.92
C ASN A 25 -2.84 7.34 17.55
N ARG A 26 -1.89 6.88 16.71
CA ARG A 26 -1.74 7.37 15.34
C ARG A 26 -3.03 7.18 14.52
N VAL A 27 -3.57 5.97 14.50
CA VAL A 27 -4.82 5.66 13.79
C VAL A 27 -5.97 6.52 14.29
N ARG A 28 -6.09 6.68 15.62
CA ARG A 28 -7.12 7.51 16.23
C ARG A 28 -6.98 8.98 15.83
N THR A 29 -5.78 9.52 15.92
CA THR A 29 -5.49 10.91 15.52
C THR A 29 -5.84 11.17 14.05
N HIS A 30 -5.54 10.23 13.14
CA HIS A 30 -5.87 10.38 11.73
C HIS A 30 -7.38 10.40 11.49
N ILE A 31 -8.14 9.52 12.15
CA ILE A 31 -9.61 9.50 12.04
C ILE A 31 -10.21 10.79 12.63
N ASP A 32 -9.74 11.22 13.80
CA ASP A 32 -10.26 12.41 14.49
C ASP A 32 -9.92 13.69 13.72
N ASP A 33 -8.70 13.80 13.15
CA ASP A 33 -8.30 14.91 12.29
C ASP A 33 -9.23 15.02 11.07
N ALA A 34 -9.45 13.90 10.38
CA ALA A 34 -10.33 13.86 9.21
C ALA A 34 -11.76 14.30 9.57
N LYS A 35 -12.33 13.76 10.66
CA LYS A 35 -13.66 14.16 11.13
C LYS A 35 -13.74 15.64 11.50
N ASN A 36 -12.75 16.17 12.19
CA ASN A 36 -12.70 17.58 12.61
C ASN A 36 -12.59 18.52 11.39
N LYS A 37 -12.06 18.05 10.29
CA LYS A 37 -11.94 18.78 9.02
C LYS A 37 -13.11 18.54 8.05
N GLY A 38 -14.13 17.80 8.48
CA GLY A 38 -15.37 17.64 7.74
C GLY A 38 -15.52 16.33 6.95
N ALA A 39 -14.59 15.39 7.07
CA ALA A 39 -14.76 14.08 6.48
C ALA A 39 -15.93 13.30 7.12
N THR A 40 -16.60 12.50 6.30
CA THR A 40 -17.65 11.61 6.73
C THR A 40 -17.11 10.22 7.01
N VAL A 41 -17.49 9.64 8.15
CA VAL A 41 -17.22 8.23 8.46
C VAL A 41 -18.41 7.40 7.97
N GLU A 42 -18.25 6.78 6.82
CA GLU A 42 -19.30 5.95 6.21
C GLU A 42 -19.50 4.63 6.96
N ILE A 43 -18.40 4.03 7.39
CA ILE A 43 -18.36 2.78 8.13
C ILE A 43 -17.25 2.85 9.17
N GLY A 44 -17.47 2.26 10.33
CA GLY A 44 -16.42 2.11 11.34
C GLY A 44 -16.23 3.34 12.23
N GLY A 45 -14.97 3.65 12.53
CA GLY A 45 -14.60 4.76 13.41
C GLY A 45 -14.72 4.47 14.89
N GLN A 46 -15.27 3.30 15.29
CA GLN A 46 -15.41 2.89 16.67
C GLN A 46 -14.25 1.99 17.12
N TRP A 47 -14.09 1.92 18.43
CA TRP A 47 -13.04 1.16 19.08
C TRP A 47 -13.60 0.15 20.08
N GLN A 48 -13.06 -1.04 20.10
CA GLN A 48 -13.31 -2.06 21.11
C GLN A 48 -11.99 -2.39 21.81
N GLY A 49 -11.71 -1.71 22.92
CA GLY A 49 -10.40 -1.78 23.55
C GLY A 49 -9.29 -1.26 22.63
N ASN A 50 -8.37 -2.12 22.23
CA ASN A 50 -7.29 -1.82 21.31
C ASN A 50 -7.55 -2.26 19.85
N ARG A 51 -8.80 -2.63 19.52
CA ARG A 51 -9.23 -2.97 18.15
C ARG A 51 -9.94 -1.77 17.54
N CYS A 52 -9.51 -1.37 16.36
CA CYS A 52 -10.18 -0.38 15.52
C CYS A 52 -11.11 -1.09 14.54
N MET A 53 -12.35 -0.67 14.45
CA MET A 53 -13.24 -1.17 13.40
C MET A 53 -12.75 -0.73 12.02
N PRO A 54 -12.89 -1.59 10.98
CA PRO A 54 -12.65 -1.18 9.60
C PRO A 54 -13.38 0.12 9.31
N THR A 55 -12.65 1.11 8.85
CA THR A 55 -13.15 2.49 8.73
C THR A 55 -13.02 2.96 7.29
N ILE A 56 -14.11 3.48 6.75
CA ILE A 56 -14.16 4.13 5.43
C ILE A 56 -14.48 5.60 5.62
N LEU A 57 -13.65 6.48 5.06
CA LEU A 57 -13.79 7.92 5.07
C LEU A 57 -14.10 8.43 3.68
N THR A 58 -15.06 9.36 3.57
CA THR A 58 -15.36 10.11 2.35
C THR A 58 -15.35 11.62 2.62
N GLY A 59 -15.38 12.43 1.56
CA GLY A 59 -15.26 13.88 1.73
C GLY A 59 -13.91 14.31 2.28
N VAL A 60 -12.87 13.52 2.02
CA VAL A 60 -11.51 13.77 2.45
C VAL A 60 -10.79 14.71 1.47
N ASP A 61 -9.86 15.49 1.99
CA ASP A 61 -9.02 16.40 1.21
C ASP A 61 -7.56 16.41 1.68
N GLU A 62 -6.71 17.07 0.93
CA GLU A 62 -5.26 17.11 1.10
C GLU A 62 -4.78 17.78 2.41
N SER A 63 -5.67 18.51 3.11
CA SER A 63 -5.35 19.09 4.41
C SER A 63 -5.40 18.06 5.54
N MET A 64 -6.01 16.89 5.28
CA MET A 64 -6.23 15.85 6.26
C MET A 64 -5.03 14.93 6.38
N THR A 65 -4.63 14.61 7.60
CA THR A 65 -3.45 13.78 7.89
C THR A 65 -3.56 12.40 7.24
N VAL A 66 -4.76 11.82 7.20
CA VAL A 66 -5.02 10.51 6.58
C VAL A 66 -4.74 10.47 5.08
N CYS A 67 -4.75 11.62 4.41
CA CYS A 67 -4.49 11.74 2.98
C CYS A 67 -2.99 11.87 2.64
N ARG A 68 -2.19 12.36 3.59
CA ARG A 68 -0.77 12.68 3.39
C ARG A 68 0.18 11.75 4.14
N GLN A 69 -0.26 11.14 5.21
CA GLN A 69 0.56 10.29 6.05
C GLN A 69 0.07 8.84 6.04
N GLU A 70 1.00 7.93 6.09
CA GLU A 70 0.71 6.52 6.23
C GLU A 70 0.01 6.23 7.57
N THR A 71 -1.18 5.65 7.53
CA THR A 71 -1.99 5.38 8.74
C THR A 71 -1.58 4.08 9.43
N PHE A 72 -1.22 3.04 8.68
CA PHE A 72 -0.93 1.70 9.20
C PHE A 72 -2.03 1.16 10.13
N GLY A 73 -3.27 1.21 9.64
CA GLY A 73 -4.45 0.75 10.37
C GLY A 73 -5.60 0.44 9.42
N PRO A 74 -6.71 -0.12 9.92
CA PRO A 74 -7.83 -0.52 9.09
C PRO A 74 -8.70 0.69 8.70
N VAL A 75 -8.09 1.67 8.05
CA VAL A 75 -8.72 2.93 7.62
C VAL A 75 -8.39 3.14 6.16
N THR A 76 -9.38 3.47 5.35
CA THR A 76 -9.24 3.86 3.96
C THR A 76 -10.02 5.11 3.64
N SER A 77 -9.48 5.94 2.77
CA SER A 77 -10.14 7.13 2.22
C SER A 77 -10.64 6.81 0.81
N VAL A 78 -11.80 7.34 0.46
CA VAL A 78 -12.39 7.18 -0.86
C VAL A 78 -12.59 8.56 -1.47
N TYR A 79 -12.05 8.75 -2.67
CA TYR A 79 -12.14 9.97 -3.46
C TYR A 79 -13.01 9.71 -4.69
N PRO A 80 -14.11 10.43 -4.88
CA PRO A 80 -14.76 10.45 -6.18
C PRO A 80 -13.87 11.19 -7.18
N VAL A 81 -13.85 10.70 -8.42
CA VAL A 81 -13.12 11.32 -9.53
C VAL A 81 -14.00 11.31 -10.77
N ASP A 82 -13.84 12.31 -11.64
CA ASP A 82 -14.63 12.47 -12.85
C ASP A 82 -13.96 11.81 -14.07
N SER A 83 -12.68 11.48 -13.96
CA SER A 83 -11.94 10.86 -15.07
C SER A 83 -10.81 9.95 -14.59
N PRO A 84 -10.34 9.02 -15.45
CA PRO A 84 -9.15 8.21 -15.18
C PRO A 84 -7.87 9.06 -15.02
N GLU A 85 -7.79 10.19 -15.72
CA GLU A 85 -6.67 11.12 -15.66
C GLU A 85 -6.59 11.78 -14.27
N GLU A 86 -7.73 12.22 -13.74
CA GLU A 86 -7.82 12.75 -12.37
C GLU A 86 -7.47 11.67 -11.34
N ALA A 87 -7.95 10.44 -11.53
CA ALA A 87 -7.59 9.33 -10.66
C ALA A 87 -6.08 9.09 -10.64
N LEU A 88 -5.43 9.12 -11.81
CA LEU A 88 -3.99 8.98 -11.96
C LEU A 88 -3.22 10.12 -11.28
N GLU A 89 -3.67 11.35 -11.47
CA GLU A 89 -3.07 12.52 -10.82
C GLU A 89 -3.10 12.37 -9.29
N LYS A 90 -4.27 12.07 -8.73
CA LYS A 90 -4.43 11.83 -7.29
C LYS A 90 -3.59 10.66 -6.79
N ALA A 91 -3.56 9.55 -7.50
CA ALA A 91 -2.77 8.38 -7.12
C ALA A 91 -1.26 8.68 -7.11
N ASN A 92 -0.80 9.56 -7.99
CA ASN A 92 0.60 9.96 -8.11
C ASN A 92 0.98 11.15 -7.21
N ASP A 93 0.01 11.83 -6.59
CA ASP A 93 0.25 12.92 -5.64
C ASP A 93 0.51 12.36 -4.22
N SER A 94 1.56 11.56 -4.12
CA SER A 94 2.01 10.92 -2.90
C SER A 94 3.53 10.83 -2.87
N GLU A 95 4.13 10.92 -1.70
CA GLU A 95 5.55 10.64 -1.49
C GLU A 95 5.85 9.14 -1.43
N PHE A 96 4.82 8.29 -1.37
CA PHE A 96 4.91 6.84 -1.33
C PHE A 96 4.58 6.21 -2.68
N GLY A 97 5.06 5.00 -2.91
CA GLY A 97 4.79 4.26 -4.14
C GLY A 97 5.21 2.79 -4.03
N LEU A 98 4.63 2.04 -3.08
CA LEU A 98 4.93 0.61 -2.96
C LEU A 98 4.09 -0.19 -3.96
N SER A 99 2.79 -0.16 -3.81
CA SER A 99 1.86 -0.97 -4.59
C SER A 99 0.59 -0.19 -4.90
N ALA A 100 0.06 -0.37 -6.10
CA ALA A 100 -1.19 0.17 -6.55
C ALA A 100 -2.04 -0.91 -7.25
N ALA A 101 -3.33 -0.64 -7.41
CA ALA A 101 -4.24 -1.52 -8.15
C ALA A 101 -5.18 -0.72 -9.03
N VAL A 102 -5.50 -1.25 -10.21
CA VAL A 102 -6.49 -0.73 -11.14
C VAL A 102 -7.56 -1.77 -11.38
N PHE A 103 -8.82 -1.45 -11.10
CA PHE A 103 -9.95 -2.34 -11.34
C PHE A 103 -10.79 -1.81 -12.50
N THR A 104 -10.83 -2.54 -13.61
CA THR A 104 -11.61 -2.18 -14.81
C THR A 104 -11.82 -3.38 -15.71
N GLN A 105 -12.83 -3.31 -16.57
CA GLN A 105 -13.04 -4.27 -17.65
C GLN A 105 -12.26 -3.91 -18.93
N ASP A 106 -11.81 -2.67 -19.06
CA ASP A 106 -11.02 -2.15 -20.20
C ASP A 106 -9.53 -2.38 -19.90
N ILE A 107 -9.00 -3.48 -20.41
CA ILE A 107 -7.60 -3.88 -20.16
C ILE A 107 -6.60 -2.94 -20.84
N ASP A 108 -6.93 -2.37 -21.99
CA ASP A 108 -6.04 -1.45 -22.70
C ASP A 108 -5.84 -0.17 -21.87
N LYS A 109 -6.93 0.39 -21.34
CA LYS A 109 -6.86 1.52 -20.39
C LYS A 109 -6.13 1.14 -19.09
N ALA A 110 -6.38 -0.06 -18.57
CA ALA A 110 -5.68 -0.53 -17.37
C ALA A 110 -4.16 -0.55 -17.55
N LEU A 111 -3.67 -1.03 -18.70
CA LEU A 111 -2.24 -1.08 -19.02
C LEU A 111 -1.64 0.33 -19.13
N ILE A 112 -2.34 1.27 -19.76
CA ILE A 112 -1.89 2.66 -19.87
C ILE A 112 -1.79 3.31 -18.47
N LEU A 113 -2.81 3.12 -17.64
CA LEU A 113 -2.81 3.63 -16.27
C LEU A 113 -1.69 2.98 -15.44
N ALA A 114 -1.55 1.66 -15.52
CA ALA A 114 -0.54 0.92 -14.77
C ALA A 114 0.90 1.39 -15.08
N GLN A 115 1.19 1.70 -16.36
CA GLN A 115 2.48 2.26 -16.78
C GLN A 115 2.71 3.69 -16.24
N SER A 116 1.63 4.42 -15.99
CA SER A 116 1.67 5.82 -15.58
C SER A 116 1.63 6.02 -14.06
N ILE A 117 1.21 5.01 -13.30
CA ILE A 117 1.21 5.03 -11.83
C ILE A 117 2.64 4.92 -11.31
N LYS A 118 3.02 5.85 -10.42
CA LYS A 118 4.33 5.89 -9.76
C LYS A 118 4.37 4.96 -8.55
N ALA A 119 4.32 3.65 -8.81
CA ALA A 119 4.47 2.62 -7.80
C ALA A 119 5.44 1.53 -8.27
N GLY A 120 6.05 0.83 -7.34
CA GLY A 120 6.95 -0.28 -7.66
C GLY A 120 6.23 -1.50 -8.20
N MET A 121 4.98 -1.68 -7.79
CA MET A 121 4.10 -2.75 -8.23
C MET A 121 2.73 -2.18 -8.60
N VAL A 122 2.15 -2.64 -9.70
CA VAL A 122 0.79 -2.28 -10.10
C VAL A 122 0.03 -3.52 -10.52
N HIS A 123 -1.12 -3.73 -9.89
CA HIS A 123 -1.95 -4.90 -10.12
C HIS A 123 -3.23 -4.52 -10.87
N ILE A 124 -3.58 -5.27 -11.90
CA ILE A 124 -4.83 -5.08 -12.65
C ILE A 124 -5.83 -6.14 -12.22
N ASN A 125 -6.99 -5.69 -11.71
CA ASN A 125 -8.07 -6.53 -11.20
C ASN A 125 -7.65 -7.50 -10.08
N ALA A 126 -6.60 -7.13 -9.33
CA ALA A 126 -6.10 -7.85 -8.17
C ALA A 126 -5.82 -6.87 -7.02
N PRO A 127 -5.79 -7.33 -5.77
CA PRO A 127 -5.47 -6.47 -4.63
C PRO A 127 -4.01 -6.02 -4.65
N THR A 128 -3.70 -4.98 -3.89
CA THR A 128 -2.32 -4.45 -3.75
C THR A 128 -1.39 -5.39 -2.97
N ILE A 129 -1.93 -6.42 -2.32
CA ILE A 129 -1.17 -7.47 -1.63
C ILE A 129 -1.22 -8.71 -2.53
N ALA A 130 -0.25 -8.83 -3.44
CA ALA A 130 -0.14 -9.92 -4.39
C ALA A 130 1.33 -10.06 -4.80
N ASP A 131 2.19 -10.36 -3.84
CA ASP A 131 3.60 -10.61 -4.07
C ASP A 131 3.87 -12.10 -4.32
N GLU A 132 4.83 -12.36 -5.17
CA GLU A 132 5.28 -13.70 -5.53
C GLU A 132 6.81 -13.78 -5.37
N PRO A 133 7.35 -14.85 -4.80
CA PRO A 133 8.79 -14.92 -4.46
C PRO A 133 9.74 -14.86 -5.67
N HIS A 134 9.22 -15.06 -6.87
CA HIS A 134 9.98 -15.00 -8.12
C HIS A 134 9.83 -13.67 -8.87
N VAL A 135 9.11 -12.70 -8.30
CA VAL A 135 8.87 -11.38 -8.92
C VAL A 135 9.56 -10.30 -8.09
N PRO A 136 10.21 -9.32 -8.74
CA PRO A 136 10.86 -8.22 -8.02
C PRO A 136 9.88 -7.43 -7.15
N PHE A 137 10.05 -7.48 -5.84
CA PHE A 137 9.27 -6.74 -4.86
C PHE A 137 9.99 -5.46 -4.45
N GLY A 138 9.29 -4.34 -4.38
CA GLY A 138 9.83 -3.08 -3.86
C GLY A 138 9.09 -1.86 -4.35
N GLY A 139 9.35 -0.73 -3.69
CA GLY A 139 8.70 0.54 -3.92
C GLY A 139 9.57 1.59 -4.62
N VAL A 140 8.98 2.78 -4.77
CA VAL A 140 9.64 4.00 -5.20
C VAL A 140 9.34 5.13 -4.20
N GLY A 141 10.03 6.26 -4.31
CA GLY A 141 9.87 7.37 -3.37
C GLY A 141 10.21 6.96 -1.93
N ASN A 142 9.40 7.41 -0.97
CA ASN A 142 9.60 7.08 0.45
C ASN A 142 9.21 5.63 0.82
N SER A 143 8.64 4.87 -0.11
CA SER A 143 8.41 3.44 0.08
C SER A 143 9.68 2.59 -0.09
N GLY A 144 10.78 3.18 -0.53
CA GLY A 144 12.07 2.53 -0.60
C GLY A 144 12.75 2.63 -1.97
N PHE A 145 13.91 2.00 -2.08
CA PHE A 145 14.70 1.90 -3.33
C PHE A 145 15.18 0.44 -3.50
N GLY A 146 15.50 0.11 -4.75
CA GLY A 146 15.88 -1.26 -5.10
C GLY A 146 14.68 -2.20 -5.20
N ARG A 147 14.99 -3.44 -5.38
CA ARG A 147 14.03 -4.55 -5.42
C ARG A 147 14.64 -5.72 -4.70
N GLU A 148 13.81 -6.56 -4.10
CA GLU A 148 14.18 -7.84 -3.52
C GLU A 148 13.45 -8.98 -4.22
N GLY A 149 13.93 -10.18 -4.03
CA GLY A 149 13.40 -11.40 -4.65
C GLY A 149 14.14 -11.80 -5.92
N THR A 150 14.05 -13.09 -6.26
CA THR A 150 14.64 -13.70 -7.45
C THR A 150 16.16 -13.45 -7.61
N ASP A 151 16.64 -13.35 -8.84
CA ASP A 151 18.05 -13.12 -9.16
C ASP A 151 18.59 -11.77 -8.71
N ILE A 152 17.69 -10.80 -8.41
CA ILE A 152 18.06 -9.48 -7.93
C ILE A 152 18.74 -9.56 -6.55
N ASP A 153 18.29 -10.46 -5.69
CA ASP A 153 18.93 -10.67 -4.37
C ASP A 153 20.35 -11.22 -4.54
N ILE A 154 20.53 -12.14 -5.49
CA ILE A 154 21.84 -12.72 -5.81
C ILE A 154 22.77 -11.61 -6.30
N ASP A 155 22.34 -10.79 -7.27
CA ASP A 155 23.14 -9.69 -7.81
C ASP A 155 23.44 -8.62 -6.75
N THR A 156 22.50 -8.35 -5.85
CA THR A 156 22.66 -7.34 -4.78
C THR A 156 23.60 -7.81 -3.67
N LEU A 157 23.58 -9.11 -3.35
CA LEU A 157 24.34 -9.69 -2.23
C LEU A 157 25.67 -10.32 -2.64
N THR A 158 26.00 -10.31 -3.94
CA THR A 158 27.24 -10.88 -4.48
C THR A 158 28.01 -9.84 -5.30
N GLU A 159 29.29 -10.13 -5.52
CA GLU A 159 30.15 -9.31 -6.37
C GLU A 159 30.72 -10.14 -7.52
N TRP A 160 30.77 -9.53 -8.69
CA TRP A 160 31.41 -10.14 -9.85
C TRP A 160 32.92 -10.18 -9.67
N LYS A 161 33.53 -11.34 -9.92
CA LYS A 161 34.99 -11.51 -9.94
C LYS A 161 35.44 -12.10 -11.27
N TRP A 162 36.30 -11.39 -11.97
CA TRP A 162 36.96 -11.91 -13.15
C TRP A 162 38.24 -12.64 -12.73
N ILE A 163 38.38 -13.91 -13.14
CA ILE A 163 39.60 -14.71 -12.93
C ILE A 163 40.11 -15.13 -14.32
N THR A 164 41.36 -14.79 -14.61
CA THR A 164 42.04 -15.22 -15.84
C THR A 164 43.14 -16.21 -15.47
N VAL A 165 43.23 -17.32 -16.22
CA VAL A 165 44.31 -18.29 -16.07
C VAL A 165 45.01 -18.39 -17.41
N GLN A 166 46.30 -18.06 -17.44
CA GLN A 166 47.16 -18.29 -18.59
C GLN A 166 47.98 -19.55 -18.34
N LEU A 167 47.80 -20.55 -19.18
CA LEU A 167 48.60 -21.78 -19.10
C LEU A 167 49.99 -21.50 -19.64
N PRO A 168 51.04 -22.15 -19.07
CA PRO A 168 52.39 -22.02 -19.61
C PRO A 168 52.42 -22.55 -21.04
N VAL A 169 53.07 -21.80 -21.93
CA VAL A 169 53.37 -22.24 -23.28
C VAL A 169 54.54 -23.21 -23.18
N ASN A 170 54.32 -24.48 -23.61
CA ASN A 170 55.37 -25.50 -23.70
C ASN A 170 56.31 -25.18 -24.88
#